data_53611e52d2ff2d6bf97c79b578bf1506
#
_entry.id   53611e52d2ff2d6bf97c79b578bf1506
#
_cell.length_a   1.000
_cell.length_b   1.000
_cell.length_c   1.000
_cell.angle_alpha   90.00
_cell.angle_beta   90.00
_cell.angle_gamma   90.00
#
_symmetry.space_group_name_H-M   'P 1'
#
loop_
_entity.id
_entity.type
_entity.pdbx_description
1 polymer ?
#
loop_
_entity_poly.entity_id
_entity_poly.type
_entity_poly.pdbx_seq_one_letter_code
_entity_poly.pdbx_strand_id
1 'polypeptide(L)'
;MVNKINFIPTRENVDFKKIYEYDNLNSINSFKFFRGNRAINTNNVKELRKVIDKNSDFIPPITVNINNMTIVDGQNRWSAFREHYKNGGKNIMKVIYIKVDESDEDSLIRDLQKGKKWDGKDFFKRAKDKGNKAAIDLCEWAVKHPLCMDNKGNIKQSYAMAFLYGKRTDTEVRELTLKQLSQKDLKEAEDVYNEVKTMISKLGWTGGSWMEGFIQAWKTVRSGEYKHLLDEMGFDYFSNHIFSEMIGVQTQGGKSKWENLFIHLIYNINQLYRTA
;
A
#
# COMPACT_ATOMS: atom_id res chain seq x y z
N MET A 1 -33.50 7.14 30.39
CA MET A 1 -33.01 5.89 31.00
C MET A 1 -32.21 5.16 29.93
N VAL A 2 -30.91 5.05 30.10
CA VAL A 2 -30.05 4.29 29.20
C VAL A 2 -30.11 2.83 29.63
N ASN A 3 -30.72 1.98 28.80
CA ASN A 3 -30.77 0.55 29.12
C ASN A 3 -29.36 -0.03 28.94
N LYS A 4 -28.69 -0.38 30.06
CA LYS A 4 -27.49 -1.22 30.00
C LYS A 4 -27.90 -2.57 29.43
N ILE A 5 -27.50 -2.82 28.20
CA ILE A 5 -27.84 -4.04 27.49
C ILE A 5 -26.62 -4.97 27.60
N ASN A 6 -26.71 -6.01 28.41
CA ASN A 6 -25.68 -7.06 28.55
C ASN A 6 -25.78 -8.10 27.40
N PHE A 7 -26.51 -7.82 26.33
CA PHE A 7 -26.66 -8.78 25.26
C PHE A 7 -26.38 -8.14 23.90
N ILE A 8 -25.83 -8.92 23.00
CA ILE A 8 -25.58 -8.51 21.63
C ILE A 8 -26.91 -8.64 20.88
N PRO A 9 -27.40 -7.56 20.24
CA PRO A 9 -28.66 -7.63 19.48
C PRO A 9 -28.48 -8.58 18.28
N THR A 10 -29.59 -9.20 17.88
CA THR A 10 -29.69 -9.96 16.65
C THR A 10 -30.18 -9.06 15.52
N ARG A 11 -30.12 -9.56 14.27
CA ARG A 11 -30.65 -8.85 13.08
C ARG A 11 -32.12 -8.50 13.22
N GLU A 12 -32.89 -9.27 13.98
CA GLU A 12 -34.33 -9.15 14.13
C GLU A 12 -34.73 -8.13 15.19
N ASN A 13 -33.88 -7.91 16.20
CA ASN A 13 -34.21 -7.07 17.34
C ASN A 13 -33.33 -5.80 17.46
N VAL A 14 -32.44 -5.55 16.49
CA VAL A 14 -31.59 -4.36 16.48
C VAL A 14 -32.39 -3.11 16.11
N ASP A 15 -32.25 -2.06 16.90
CA ASP A 15 -32.75 -0.73 16.59
C ASP A 15 -31.58 0.13 16.03
N PHE A 16 -31.58 0.37 14.74
CA PHE A 16 -30.51 1.13 14.05
C PHE A 16 -30.43 2.61 14.46
N LYS A 17 -31.40 3.12 15.20
CA LYS A 17 -31.42 4.50 15.71
C LYS A 17 -30.83 4.60 17.13
N LYS A 18 -30.54 3.47 17.77
CA LYS A 18 -30.01 3.42 19.13
C LYS A 18 -28.50 3.28 19.17
N ILE A 19 -27.94 3.82 20.26
CA ILE A 19 -26.56 3.55 20.67
C ILE A 19 -26.63 2.45 21.73
N TYR A 20 -25.87 1.38 21.51
CA TYR A 20 -25.72 0.26 22.41
C TYR A 20 -24.48 0.47 23.26
N GLU A 21 -24.54 0.08 24.55
CA GLU A 21 -23.50 0.29 25.53
C GLU A 21 -22.97 -1.04 26.05
N TYR A 22 -21.66 -1.18 26.07
CA TYR A 22 -20.95 -2.38 26.53
C TYR A 22 -19.87 -1.99 27.55
N ASP A 23 -19.76 -2.74 28.63
CA ASP A 23 -18.86 -2.45 29.74
C ASP A 23 -17.89 -3.59 30.07
N ASN A 24 -17.83 -4.64 29.25
CA ASN A 24 -17.01 -5.81 29.51
C ASN A 24 -16.46 -6.48 28.26
N LEU A 25 -15.39 -7.27 28.45
CA LEU A 25 -14.69 -7.94 27.37
C LEU A 25 -15.56 -8.97 26.63
N ASN A 26 -16.42 -9.73 27.37
CA ASN A 26 -17.20 -10.81 26.75
C ASN A 26 -18.20 -10.26 25.73
N SER A 27 -18.80 -9.11 26.04
CA SER A 27 -19.76 -8.44 25.13
C SER A 27 -19.14 -7.96 23.83
N ILE A 28 -17.85 -7.67 23.79
CA ILE A 28 -17.17 -7.13 22.60
C ILE A 28 -16.32 -8.15 21.85
N ASN A 29 -16.12 -9.34 22.38
CA ASN A 29 -15.29 -10.37 21.72
C ASN A 29 -15.92 -10.97 20.47
N SER A 30 -17.23 -10.83 20.28
CA SER A 30 -17.95 -11.25 19.07
C SER A 30 -17.66 -10.38 17.87
N PHE A 31 -17.17 -9.15 18.06
CA PHE A 31 -16.87 -8.24 16.97
C PHE A 31 -15.61 -8.68 16.21
N LYS A 32 -15.70 -8.64 14.89
CA LYS A 32 -14.64 -9.07 13.99
C LYS A 32 -14.06 -7.86 13.25
N PHE A 33 -12.80 -7.96 12.85
CA PHE A 33 -12.25 -6.98 11.94
C PHE A 33 -12.68 -7.30 10.51
N PHE A 34 -12.99 -6.25 9.77
CA PHE A 34 -13.21 -6.38 8.34
C PHE A 34 -11.89 -6.79 7.64
N ARG A 35 -11.97 -7.77 6.73
CA ARG A 35 -10.84 -8.12 5.88
C ARG A 35 -10.47 -6.95 4.98
N GLY A 36 -9.20 -6.53 4.99
CA GLY A 36 -8.73 -5.37 4.25
C GLY A 36 -8.83 -4.05 5.01
N ASN A 37 -9.24 -4.07 6.28
CA ASN A 37 -9.15 -2.87 7.11
C ASN A 37 -7.68 -2.50 7.38
N ARG A 38 -7.41 -1.22 7.71
CA ARG A 38 -6.06 -0.76 8.05
C ARG A 38 -5.46 -1.57 9.19
N ALA A 39 -4.13 -1.62 9.24
CA ALA A 39 -3.46 -2.11 10.42
C ALA A 39 -3.82 -1.26 11.65
N ILE A 40 -3.97 -1.91 12.79
CA ILE A 40 -4.18 -1.21 14.05
C ILE A 40 -2.96 -0.35 14.35
N ASN A 41 -3.20 0.94 14.60
CA ASN A 41 -2.14 1.86 14.99
C ASN A 41 -1.95 1.79 16.52
N THR A 42 -0.90 1.13 16.94
CA THR A 42 -0.60 0.91 18.38
C THR A 42 -0.42 2.21 19.17
N ASN A 43 0.11 3.26 18.55
CA ASN A 43 0.23 4.57 19.22
C ASN A 43 -1.14 5.21 19.41
N ASN A 44 -2.01 5.17 18.40
CA ASN A 44 -3.39 5.65 18.55
C ASN A 44 -4.16 4.85 19.62
N VAL A 45 -3.96 3.53 19.69
CA VAL A 45 -4.58 2.68 20.72
C VAL A 45 -4.13 3.12 22.12
N LYS A 46 -2.83 3.36 22.32
CA LYS A 46 -2.29 3.85 23.60
C LYS A 46 -2.88 5.20 24.02
N GLU A 47 -2.96 6.15 23.09
CA GLU A 47 -3.54 7.47 23.37
C GLU A 47 -5.04 7.39 23.67
N LEU A 48 -5.80 6.64 22.87
CA LEU A 48 -7.21 6.38 23.13
C LEU A 48 -7.44 5.70 24.47
N ARG A 49 -6.55 4.78 24.84
CA ARG A 49 -6.61 4.12 26.16
C ARG A 49 -6.51 5.12 27.31
N LYS A 50 -5.60 6.08 27.26
CA LYS A 50 -5.47 7.14 28.28
C LYS A 50 -6.75 7.97 28.39
N VAL A 51 -7.42 8.24 27.26
CA VAL A 51 -8.72 8.96 27.28
C VAL A 51 -9.80 8.08 27.89
N ILE A 52 -9.91 6.81 27.47
CA ILE A 52 -10.88 5.86 28.01
C ILE A 52 -10.72 5.69 29.53
N ASP A 53 -9.49 5.56 30.01
CA ASP A 53 -9.21 5.40 31.44
C ASP A 53 -9.65 6.62 32.27
N LYS A 54 -9.65 7.81 31.68
CA LYS A 54 -10.10 9.06 32.33
C LYS A 54 -11.61 9.24 32.21
N ASN A 55 -12.12 9.20 30.99
CA ASN A 55 -13.56 9.35 30.68
C ASN A 55 -13.85 8.87 29.26
N SER A 56 -14.62 7.78 29.13
CA SER A 56 -15.01 7.21 27.83
C SER A 56 -16.09 7.99 27.10
N ASP A 57 -16.77 8.93 27.74
CA ASP A 57 -17.89 9.67 27.11
C ASP A 57 -17.47 10.51 25.90
N PHE A 58 -16.21 10.94 25.88
CA PHE A 58 -15.63 11.66 24.73
C PHE A 58 -15.23 10.76 23.55
N ILE A 59 -15.33 9.43 23.71
CA ILE A 59 -14.98 8.48 22.66
C ILE A 59 -16.21 8.29 21.76
N PRO A 60 -16.13 8.60 20.46
CA PRO A 60 -17.23 8.36 19.53
C PRO A 60 -17.63 6.88 19.44
N PRO A 61 -18.88 6.55 19.13
CA PRO A 61 -19.33 5.17 18.96
C PRO A 61 -18.52 4.41 17.90
N ILE A 62 -18.44 3.12 18.07
CA ILE A 62 -17.90 2.17 17.08
C ILE A 62 -19.06 1.77 16.16
N THR A 63 -18.81 1.65 14.86
CA THR A 63 -19.82 1.21 13.89
C THR A 63 -19.61 -0.25 13.54
N VAL A 64 -20.64 -1.07 13.73
CA VAL A 64 -20.60 -2.53 13.50
C VAL A 64 -21.70 -2.94 12.51
N ASN A 65 -21.33 -3.72 11.49
CA ASN A 65 -22.33 -4.34 10.62
C ASN A 65 -22.95 -5.55 11.31
N ILE A 66 -24.26 -5.48 11.55
CA ILE A 66 -25.00 -6.54 12.26
C ILE A 66 -25.06 -7.85 11.46
N ASN A 67 -24.88 -7.80 10.13
CA ASN A 67 -24.99 -8.98 9.27
C ASN A 67 -23.89 -10.01 9.54
N ASN A 68 -22.70 -9.56 9.90
CA ASN A 68 -21.53 -10.41 10.11
C ASN A 68 -20.71 -10.03 11.36
N MET A 69 -21.20 -9.07 12.16
CA MET A 69 -20.53 -8.55 13.36
C MET A 69 -19.17 -7.89 13.08
N THR A 70 -19.01 -7.33 11.88
CA THR A 70 -17.77 -6.71 11.45
C THR A 70 -17.70 -5.24 11.87
N ILE A 71 -16.57 -4.83 12.44
CA ILE A 71 -16.29 -3.42 12.76
C ILE A 71 -16.01 -2.67 11.45
N VAL A 72 -16.93 -1.82 11.05
CA VAL A 72 -16.82 -0.99 9.84
C VAL A 72 -16.00 0.26 10.12
N ASP A 73 -16.21 0.90 11.27
CA ASP A 73 -15.39 2.02 11.75
C ASP A 73 -15.09 1.90 13.25
N GLY A 74 -13.92 2.41 13.65
CA GLY A 74 -13.53 2.47 15.06
C GLY A 74 -12.67 1.31 15.56
N GLN A 75 -11.97 0.59 14.68
CA GLN A 75 -11.12 -0.54 15.09
C GLN A 75 -10.05 -0.19 16.14
N ASN A 76 -9.42 1.00 16.05
CA ASN A 76 -8.47 1.45 17.09
C ASN A 76 -9.18 1.72 18.43
N ARG A 77 -10.42 2.26 18.38
CA ARG A 77 -11.27 2.47 19.56
C ARG A 77 -11.63 1.13 20.22
N TRP A 78 -12.07 0.18 19.40
CA TRP A 78 -12.36 -1.18 19.90
C TRP A 78 -11.13 -1.82 20.52
N SER A 79 -9.96 -1.73 19.88
CA SER A 79 -8.71 -2.28 20.41
C SER A 79 -8.35 -1.65 21.76
N ALA A 80 -8.52 -0.33 21.89
CA ALA A 80 -8.27 0.38 23.14
C ALA A 80 -9.24 -0.05 24.26
N PHE A 81 -10.54 -0.22 23.97
CA PHE A 81 -11.52 -0.74 24.93
C PHE A 81 -11.23 -2.20 25.31
N ARG A 82 -10.82 -3.03 24.34
CA ARG A 82 -10.43 -4.41 24.61
C ARG A 82 -9.27 -4.50 25.59
N GLU A 83 -8.25 -3.66 25.42
CA GLU A 83 -7.14 -3.57 26.38
C GLU A 83 -7.60 -3.01 27.74
N HIS A 84 -8.51 -2.04 27.71
CA HIS A 84 -9.11 -1.48 28.93
C HIS A 84 -9.81 -2.56 29.74
N TYR A 85 -10.66 -3.36 29.14
CA TYR A 85 -11.39 -4.42 29.80
C TYR A 85 -10.50 -5.59 30.29
N LYS A 86 -9.46 -5.92 29.51
CA LYS A 86 -8.46 -6.93 29.95
C LYS A 86 -7.75 -6.53 31.24
N ASN A 87 -7.63 -5.23 31.50
CA ASN A 87 -7.02 -4.70 32.71
C ASN A 87 -8.06 -4.34 33.81
N GLY A 88 -9.26 -4.88 33.70
CA GLY A 88 -10.32 -4.70 34.70
C GLY A 88 -11.08 -3.37 34.64
N GLY A 89 -10.87 -2.60 33.55
CA GLY A 89 -11.63 -1.35 33.31
C GLY A 89 -13.12 -1.64 33.08
N LYS A 90 -13.96 -0.65 33.38
CA LYS A 90 -15.45 -0.76 33.28
C LYS A 90 -16.10 0.40 32.56
N ASN A 91 -15.30 1.25 31.89
CA ASN A 91 -15.84 2.38 31.14
C ASN A 91 -16.62 1.91 29.92
N ILE A 92 -17.65 2.65 29.54
CA ILE A 92 -18.64 2.21 28.57
C ILE A 92 -18.13 2.43 27.15
N MET A 93 -18.17 1.37 26.34
CA MET A 93 -17.98 1.42 24.90
C MET A 93 -19.35 1.59 24.21
N LYS A 94 -19.46 2.60 23.36
CA LYS A 94 -20.67 2.89 22.60
C LYS A 94 -20.57 2.26 21.21
N VAL A 95 -21.66 1.61 20.75
CA VAL A 95 -21.75 0.93 19.45
C VAL A 95 -23.01 1.35 18.72
N ILE A 96 -22.87 1.65 17.45
CA ILE A 96 -23.97 1.84 16.49
C ILE A 96 -23.95 0.64 15.54
N TYR A 97 -25.10 -0.01 15.37
CA TYR A 97 -25.23 -1.06 14.37
C TYR A 97 -25.75 -0.50 13.06
N ILE A 98 -25.23 -1.04 11.98
CA ILE A 98 -25.73 -0.79 10.62
C ILE A 98 -26.00 -2.13 9.95
N LYS A 99 -26.80 -2.11 8.89
CA LYS A 99 -27.06 -3.26 8.05
C LYS A 99 -26.57 -2.96 6.64
N VAL A 100 -25.51 -3.65 6.22
CA VAL A 100 -24.87 -3.48 4.93
C VAL A 100 -24.55 -4.86 4.36
N ASP A 101 -24.79 -5.07 3.09
CA ASP A 101 -24.38 -6.29 2.42
C ASP A 101 -22.87 -6.34 2.28
N GLU A 102 -22.30 -7.54 2.25
CA GLU A 102 -20.85 -7.73 2.24
C GLU A 102 -20.20 -7.09 1.00
N SER A 103 -20.91 -7.07 -0.14
CA SER A 103 -20.49 -6.39 -1.36
C SER A 103 -20.30 -4.87 -1.18
N ASP A 104 -21.09 -4.26 -0.30
CA ASP A 104 -21.13 -2.80 -0.12
C ASP A 104 -20.27 -2.32 1.06
N GLU A 105 -19.82 -3.24 1.93
CA GLU A 105 -18.97 -2.89 3.08
C GLU A 105 -17.71 -2.13 2.65
N ASP A 106 -17.07 -2.52 1.56
CA ASP A 106 -15.87 -1.87 1.04
C ASP A 106 -16.12 -0.42 0.64
N SER A 107 -17.28 -0.15 0.02
CA SER A 107 -17.67 1.21 -0.38
C SER A 107 -17.93 2.08 0.84
N LEU A 108 -18.70 1.53 1.80
CA LEU A 108 -19.04 2.23 3.04
C LEU A 108 -17.78 2.55 3.88
N ILE A 109 -16.83 1.61 4.02
CA ILE A 109 -15.60 1.86 4.75
C ILE A 109 -14.80 2.99 4.11
N ARG A 110 -14.72 3.04 2.78
CA ARG A 110 -14.07 4.15 2.06
C ARG A 110 -14.75 5.48 2.34
N ASP A 111 -16.08 5.48 2.40
CA ASP A 111 -16.85 6.70 2.63
C ASP A 111 -16.74 7.21 4.07
N LEU A 112 -16.81 6.32 5.05
CA LEU A 112 -16.65 6.66 6.47
C LEU A 112 -15.21 7.13 6.80
N GLN A 113 -14.23 6.71 6.01
CA GLN A 113 -12.82 7.06 6.23
C GLN A 113 -12.36 8.27 5.42
N LYS A 114 -13.25 9.03 4.80
CA LYS A 114 -12.93 10.28 4.07
C LYS A 114 -12.11 11.28 4.89
N GLY A 115 -12.21 11.24 6.22
CA GLY A 115 -11.45 12.11 7.12
C GLY A 115 -9.96 11.73 7.25
N LYS A 116 -9.56 10.50 6.94
CA LYS A 116 -8.17 10.04 6.96
C LYS A 116 -7.89 9.24 5.69
N LYS A 117 -7.25 9.88 4.73
CA LYS A 117 -6.91 9.25 3.45
C LYS A 117 -6.12 7.97 3.66
N TRP A 118 -6.52 6.91 2.99
CA TRP A 118 -5.72 5.71 2.87
C TRP A 118 -4.44 6.01 2.08
N ASP A 119 -3.33 5.50 2.55
CA ASP A 119 -2.08 5.52 1.78
C ASP A 119 -1.98 4.28 0.87
N GLY A 120 -0.93 4.25 0.03
CA GLY A 120 -0.72 3.12 -0.88
C GLY A 120 -0.59 1.78 -0.15
N LYS A 121 -0.02 1.75 1.07
CA LYS A 121 0.16 0.52 1.86
C LYS A 121 -1.18 -0.04 2.35
N ASP A 122 -2.11 0.82 2.75
CA ASP A 122 -3.46 0.42 3.16
C ASP A 122 -4.21 -0.26 2.00
N PHE A 123 -4.10 0.31 0.79
CA PHE A 123 -4.74 -0.26 -0.41
C PHE A 123 -4.13 -1.60 -0.81
N PHE A 124 -2.81 -1.72 -0.79
CA PHE A 124 -2.14 -3.00 -1.08
C PHE A 124 -2.49 -4.07 -0.07
N LYS A 125 -2.50 -3.73 1.23
CA LYS A 125 -2.93 -4.66 2.27
C LYS A 125 -4.35 -5.14 2.00
N ARG A 126 -5.29 -4.24 1.73
CA ARG A 126 -6.67 -4.58 1.39
C ARG A 126 -6.75 -5.49 0.16
N ALA A 127 -6.03 -5.17 -0.92
CA ALA A 127 -6.03 -5.98 -2.13
C ALA A 127 -5.55 -7.41 -1.85
N LYS A 128 -4.50 -7.58 -1.06
CA LYS A 128 -4.03 -8.90 -0.61
C LYS A 128 -5.07 -9.64 0.23
N ASP A 129 -5.65 -8.96 1.22
CA ASP A 129 -6.64 -9.54 2.12
C ASP A 129 -7.92 -9.97 1.38
N LYS A 130 -8.25 -9.29 0.28
CA LYS A 130 -9.35 -9.65 -0.64
C LYS A 130 -8.95 -10.74 -1.67
N GLY A 131 -7.70 -11.21 -1.63
CA GLY A 131 -7.22 -12.27 -2.50
C GLY A 131 -6.92 -11.83 -3.94
N ASN A 132 -6.68 -10.51 -4.17
CA ASN A 132 -6.23 -10.05 -5.49
C ASN A 132 -4.85 -10.65 -5.79
N LYS A 133 -4.82 -11.62 -6.71
CA LYS A 133 -3.62 -12.38 -7.03
C LYS A 133 -2.49 -11.49 -7.56
N ALA A 134 -2.80 -10.49 -8.39
CA ALA A 134 -1.80 -9.58 -8.92
C ALA A 134 -1.11 -8.76 -7.81
N ALA A 135 -1.85 -8.34 -6.78
CA ALA A 135 -1.27 -7.65 -5.63
C ALA A 135 -0.42 -8.57 -4.76
N ILE A 136 -0.81 -9.85 -4.65
CA ILE A 136 -0.01 -10.88 -3.96
C ILE A 136 1.29 -11.12 -4.72
N ASP A 137 1.20 -11.41 -6.03
CA ASP A 137 2.36 -11.66 -6.90
C ASP A 137 3.34 -10.48 -6.91
N LEU A 138 2.83 -9.23 -6.95
CA LEU A 138 3.65 -8.02 -6.82
C LEU A 138 4.44 -8.00 -5.52
N CYS A 139 3.79 -8.29 -4.40
CA CYS A 139 4.48 -8.31 -3.11
C CYS A 139 5.52 -9.42 -3.02
N GLU A 140 5.21 -10.62 -3.53
CA GLU A 140 6.13 -11.75 -3.56
C GLU A 140 7.34 -11.48 -4.45
N TRP A 141 7.13 -10.84 -5.59
CA TRP A 141 8.21 -10.39 -6.47
C TRP A 141 9.08 -9.34 -5.78
N ALA A 142 8.46 -8.31 -5.18
CA ALA A 142 9.19 -7.21 -4.53
C ALA A 142 10.09 -7.68 -3.38
N VAL A 143 9.66 -8.66 -2.58
CA VAL A 143 10.45 -9.21 -1.46
C VAL A 143 11.75 -9.87 -1.95
N LYS A 144 11.76 -10.43 -3.16
CA LYS A 144 12.94 -11.07 -3.77
C LYS A 144 13.94 -10.05 -4.35
N HIS A 145 13.55 -8.77 -4.44
CA HIS A 145 14.28 -7.72 -5.15
C HIS A 145 14.72 -6.59 -4.20
N PRO A 146 15.98 -6.56 -3.74
CA PRO A 146 16.47 -5.62 -2.72
C PRO A 146 16.20 -4.14 -3.02
N LEU A 147 16.24 -3.68 -4.28
CA LEU A 147 15.90 -2.29 -4.62
C LEU A 147 14.44 -1.93 -4.28
N CYS A 148 13.56 -2.93 -4.24
CA CYS A 148 12.16 -2.76 -3.88
C CYS A 148 11.91 -2.80 -2.36
N MET A 149 12.96 -2.87 -1.55
CA MET A 149 12.86 -2.91 -0.09
C MET A 149 13.47 -1.65 0.53
N ASP A 150 12.92 -1.22 1.67
CA ASP A 150 13.57 -0.20 2.49
C ASP A 150 14.50 -0.85 3.54
N ASN A 151 15.28 -0.01 4.24
CA ASN A 151 16.22 -0.48 5.28
C ASN A 151 15.53 -1.13 6.49
N LYS A 152 14.20 -1.03 6.59
CA LYS A 152 13.37 -1.63 7.65
C LYS A 152 12.69 -2.92 7.18
N GLY A 153 12.97 -3.37 5.96
CA GLY A 153 12.34 -4.55 5.35
C GLY A 153 10.91 -4.34 4.86
N ASN A 154 10.48 -3.08 4.66
CA ASN A 154 9.18 -2.82 4.04
C ASN A 154 9.31 -2.71 2.52
N ILE A 155 8.26 -3.12 1.82
CA ILE A 155 8.19 -3.00 0.36
C ILE A 155 8.00 -1.54 -0.05
N LYS A 156 8.87 -1.05 -0.93
CA LYS A 156 8.71 0.19 -1.68
C LYS A 156 7.78 -0.06 -2.87
N GLN A 157 6.49 0.01 -2.64
CA GLN A 157 5.46 -0.38 -3.62
C GLN A 157 5.57 0.36 -4.94
N SER A 158 5.91 1.65 -4.93
CA SER A 158 6.08 2.45 -6.15
C SER A 158 7.21 1.92 -7.04
N TYR A 159 8.30 1.42 -6.45
CA TYR A 159 9.40 0.82 -7.21
C TYR A 159 8.97 -0.52 -7.82
N ALA A 160 8.33 -1.38 -7.04
CA ALA A 160 7.82 -2.65 -7.56
C ALA A 160 6.80 -2.43 -8.70
N MET A 161 5.89 -1.45 -8.55
CA MET A 161 4.96 -1.08 -9.62
C MET A 161 5.68 -0.56 -10.86
N ALA A 162 6.72 0.26 -10.69
CA ALA A 162 7.51 0.79 -11.80
C ALA A 162 8.21 -0.34 -12.58
N PHE A 163 8.81 -1.30 -11.89
CA PHE A 163 9.44 -2.48 -12.53
C PHE A 163 8.41 -3.35 -13.26
N LEU A 164 7.35 -3.74 -12.57
CA LEU A 164 6.37 -4.70 -13.08
C LEU A 164 5.46 -4.09 -14.15
N TYR A 165 4.92 -2.90 -13.91
CA TYR A 165 3.89 -2.30 -14.77
C TYR A 165 4.39 -1.08 -15.57
N GLY A 166 5.59 -0.57 -15.32
CA GLY A 166 6.13 0.64 -15.98
C GLY A 166 5.40 1.93 -15.63
N LYS A 167 4.47 1.89 -14.68
CA LYS A 167 3.66 3.03 -14.22
C LYS A 167 3.18 2.82 -12.80
N ARG A 168 2.65 3.88 -12.20
CA ARG A 168 1.86 3.75 -10.96
C ARG A 168 0.54 3.06 -11.25
N THR A 169 0.16 2.14 -10.37
CA THR A 169 -1.08 1.38 -10.46
C THR A 169 -1.96 1.59 -9.21
N ASP A 170 -1.82 2.76 -8.56
CA ASP A 170 -2.57 3.05 -7.32
C ASP A 170 -4.08 2.96 -7.51
N THR A 171 -4.59 3.41 -8.67
CA THR A 171 -6.02 3.35 -8.99
C THR A 171 -6.47 1.90 -9.13
N GLU A 172 -5.75 1.10 -9.92
CA GLU A 172 -6.06 -0.30 -10.15
C GLU A 172 -6.02 -1.12 -8.84
N VAL A 173 -5.10 -0.78 -7.93
CA VAL A 173 -5.04 -1.40 -6.60
C VAL A 173 -6.22 -0.98 -5.72
N ARG A 174 -6.60 0.32 -5.76
CA ARG A 174 -7.77 0.83 -5.02
C ARG A 174 -9.06 0.16 -5.45
N GLU A 175 -9.23 -0.03 -6.75
CA GLU A 175 -10.42 -0.60 -7.37
C GLU A 175 -10.39 -2.13 -7.43
N LEU A 176 -9.31 -2.76 -6.97
CA LEU A 176 -9.07 -4.21 -7.07
C LEU A 176 -9.04 -4.73 -8.53
N THR A 177 -8.74 -3.85 -9.48
CA THR A 177 -8.68 -4.16 -10.91
C THR A 177 -7.26 -4.41 -11.41
N LEU A 178 -6.27 -4.48 -10.50
CA LEU A 178 -4.88 -4.75 -10.86
C LEU A 178 -4.79 -6.10 -11.61
N LYS A 179 -4.28 -6.05 -12.83
CA LYS A 179 -4.18 -7.22 -13.69
C LYS A 179 -2.96 -8.07 -13.34
N GLN A 180 -3.15 -9.38 -13.40
CA GLN A 180 -2.05 -10.33 -13.28
C GLN A 180 -1.13 -10.22 -14.50
N LEU A 181 0.18 -10.26 -14.27
CA LEU A 181 1.19 -10.21 -15.30
C LEU A 181 1.40 -11.60 -15.92
N SER A 182 1.69 -11.63 -17.21
CA SER A 182 2.12 -12.85 -17.90
C SER A 182 3.55 -13.22 -17.51
N GLN A 183 3.97 -14.45 -17.81
CA GLN A 183 5.36 -14.87 -17.62
C GLN A 183 6.33 -14.02 -18.45
N LYS A 184 5.91 -13.55 -19.62
CA LYS A 184 6.69 -12.63 -20.47
C LYS A 184 6.90 -11.28 -19.77
N ASP A 185 5.84 -10.72 -19.16
CA ASP A 185 5.93 -9.45 -18.44
C ASP A 185 6.82 -9.56 -17.20
N LEU A 186 6.74 -10.68 -16.49
CA LEU A 186 7.61 -10.95 -15.33
C LEU A 186 9.07 -11.09 -15.73
N LYS A 187 9.36 -11.77 -16.85
CA LYS A 187 10.72 -11.86 -17.38
C LYS A 187 11.25 -10.49 -17.79
N GLU A 188 10.44 -9.70 -18.49
CA GLU A 188 10.83 -8.32 -18.85
C GLU A 188 11.11 -7.46 -17.60
N ALA A 189 10.29 -7.59 -16.55
CA ALA A 189 10.52 -6.87 -15.30
C ALA A 189 11.84 -7.30 -14.63
N GLU A 190 12.19 -8.59 -14.71
CA GLU A 190 13.46 -9.12 -14.20
C GLU A 190 14.66 -8.58 -14.97
N ASP A 191 14.58 -8.53 -16.30
CA ASP A 191 15.63 -7.95 -17.15
C ASP A 191 15.82 -6.47 -16.81
N VAL A 192 14.73 -5.69 -16.74
CA VAL A 192 14.77 -4.26 -16.34
C VAL A 192 15.37 -4.09 -14.95
N TYR A 193 15.01 -4.96 -14.00
CA TYR A 193 15.56 -4.90 -12.65
C TYR A 193 17.06 -5.08 -12.63
N ASN A 194 17.57 -6.08 -13.34
CA ASN A 194 18.99 -6.38 -13.40
C ASN A 194 19.79 -5.27 -14.08
N GLU A 195 19.26 -4.71 -15.16
CA GLU A 195 19.85 -3.56 -15.86
C GLU A 195 19.90 -2.32 -14.97
N VAL A 196 18.78 -1.96 -14.33
CA VAL A 196 18.72 -0.82 -13.39
C VAL A 196 19.67 -1.02 -12.22
N LYS A 197 19.70 -2.21 -11.64
CA LYS A 197 20.62 -2.56 -10.54
C LYS A 197 22.08 -2.37 -10.97
N THR A 198 22.44 -2.81 -12.18
CA THR A 198 23.79 -2.66 -12.74
C THR A 198 24.14 -1.18 -12.92
N MET A 199 23.26 -0.39 -13.54
CA MET A 199 23.48 1.04 -13.73
C MET A 199 23.67 1.78 -12.40
N ILE A 200 22.79 1.54 -11.43
CA ILE A 200 22.87 2.17 -10.10
C ILE A 200 24.15 1.80 -9.38
N SER A 201 24.57 0.54 -9.45
CA SER A 201 25.83 0.07 -8.86
C SER A 201 27.05 0.76 -9.48
N LYS A 202 27.08 0.87 -10.81
CA LYS A 202 28.18 1.56 -11.52
C LYS A 202 28.23 3.05 -11.24
N LEU A 203 27.05 3.69 -11.08
CA LEU A 203 26.96 5.10 -10.74
C LEU A 203 27.25 5.38 -9.25
N GLY A 204 27.38 4.36 -8.41
CA GLY A 204 27.55 4.52 -6.96
C GLY A 204 26.35 5.16 -6.27
N TRP A 205 25.15 5.07 -6.87
CA TRP A 205 23.96 5.73 -6.37
C TRP A 205 23.21 4.85 -5.38
N THR A 206 22.56 5.51 -4.44
CA THR A 206 21.61 4.88 -3.51
C THR A 206 20.18 5.26 -3.90
N GLY A 207 19.20 4.44 -3.53
CA GLY A 207 17.80 4.72 -3.83
C GLY A 207 17.32 6.04 -3.22
N GLY A 208 16.39 6.72 -3.91
CA GLY A 208 15.80 7.99 -3.50
C GLY A 208 14.48 8.27 -4.21
N SER A 209 13.90 9.44 -4.00
CA SER A 209 12.63 9.85 -4.63
C SER A 209 12.65 9.86 -6.16
N TRP A 210 13.81 9.93 -6.77
CA TRP A 210 14.04 9.89 -8.21
C TRP A 210 13.91 8.48 -8.83
N MET A 211 14.09 7.42 -8.02
CA MET A 211 14.23 6.04 -8.48
C MET A 211 13.01 5.54 -9.27
N GLU A 212 11.81 5.87 -8.84
CA GLU A 212 10.58 5.48 -9.53
C GLU A 212 10.57 6.02 -10.97
N GLY A 213 10.86 7.32 -11.13
CA GLY A 213 10.93 7.95 -12.45
C GLY A 213 12.05 7.36 -13.33
N PHE A 214 13.20 7.03 -12.74
CA PHE A 214 14.32 6.39 -13.42
C PHE A 214 13.93 5.00 -13.95
N ILE A 215 13.31 4.15 -13.13
CA ILE A 215 12.86 2.81 -13.53
C ILE A 215 11.83 2.90 -14.67
N GLN A 216 10.83 3.77 -14.52
CA GLN A 216 9.78 3.95 -15.53
C GLN A 216 10.36 4.44 -16.86
N ALA A 217 11.26 5.41 -16.81
CA ALA A 217 11.94 5.94 -17.98
C ALA A 217 12.78 4.87 -18.68
N TRP A 218 13.61 4.14 -17.94
CA TRP A 218 14.41 3.07 -18.51
C TRP A 218 13.52 2.00 -19.17
N LYS A 219 12.48 1.53 -18.49
CA LYS A 219 11.54 0.54 -19.07
C LYS A 219 10.90 1.04 -20.37
N THR A 220 10.56 2.32 -20.46
CA THR A 220 9.99 2.92 -21.67
C THR A 220 11.03 2.98 -22.82
N VAL A 221 12.22 3.49 -22.52
CA VAL A 221 13.24 3.75 -23.54
C VAL A 221 13.84 2.46 -24.11
N ARG A 222 14.10 1.46 -23.25
CA ARG A 222 14.68 0.17 -23.69
C ARG A 222 13.76 -0.66 -24.60
N SER A 223 12.46 -0.42 -24.55
CA SER A 223 11.46 -1.09 -25.40
C SER A 223 10.87 -0.20 -26.49
N GLY A 224 11.26 1.06 -26.53
CA GLY A 224 10.74 2.08 -27.43
C GLY A 224 11.53 2.23 -28.75
N GLU A 225 11.43 3.41 -29.34
CA GLU A 225 12.02 3.78 -30.62
C GLU A 225 13.54 3.57 -30.68
N TYR A 226 14.24 3.80 -29.56
CA TYR A 226 15.70 3.73 -29.47
C TYR A 226 16.26 2.33 -29.13
N LYS A 227 15.38 1.33 -29.05
CA LYS A 227 15.76 -0.05 -28.76
C LYS A 227 16.82 -0.58 -29.71
N HIS A 228 16.71 -0.25 -31.00
CA HIS A 228 17.65 -0.71 -32.02
C HIS A 228 19.10 -0.25 -31.76
N LEU A 229 19.31 0.95 -31.21
CA LEU A 229 20.64 1.45 -30.83
C LEU A 229 21.21 0.70 -29.63
N LEU A 230 20.37 0.36 -28.65
CA LEU A 230 20.77 -0.47 -27.52
C LEU A 230 21.10 -1.90 -27.95
N ASP A 231 20.34 -2.48 -28.89
CA ASP A 231 20.60 -3.81 -29.42
C ASP A 231 21.91 -3.84 -30.24
N GLU A 232 22.25 -2.77 -30.94
CA GLU A 232 23.46 -2.64 -31.72
C GLU A 232 24.72 -2.63 -30.84
N MET A 233 24.76 -1.80 -29.81
CA MET A 233 25.93 -1.67 -28.92
C MET A 233 25.96 -2.67 -27.76
N GLY A 234 24.79 -3.22 -27.40
CA GLY A 234 24.62 -4.09 -26.25
C GLY A 234 24.58 -3.35 -24.91
N PHE A 235 23.80 -3.88 -23.95
CA PHE A 235 23.65 -3.27 -22.64
C PHE A 235 24.95 -3.15 -21.86
N ASP A 236 25.85 -4.13 -21.98
CA ASP A 236 27.13 -4.13 -21.26
C ASP A 236 28.00 -2.95 -21.70
N TYR A 237 28.10 -2.69 -23.01
CA TYR A 237 28.83 -1.53 -23.51
C TYR A 237 28.19 -0.23 -23.01
N PHE A 238 26.86 -0.08 -23.17
CA PHE A 238 26.12 1.07 -22.67
C PHE A 238 26.35 1.32 -21.19
N SER A 239 26.18 0.29 -20.35
CA SER A 239 26.31 0.42 -18.90
C SER A 239 27.74 0.72 -18.44
N ASN A 240 28.75 0.34 -19.21
CA ASN A 240 30.15 0.68 -18.91
C ASN A 240 30.47 2.16 -19.20
N HIS A 241 29.79 2.77 -20.16
CA HIS A 241 30.04 4.16 -20.55
C HIS A 241 29.07 5.16 -19.91
N ILE A 242 27.97 4.70 -19.30
CA ILE A 242 26.95 5.60 -18.69
C ILE A 242 27.54 6.49 -17.59
N PHE A 243 28.56 6.00 -16.86
CA PHE A 243 29.13 6.76 -15.74
C PHE A 243 29.82 8.05 -16.20
N SER A 244 30.62 7.99 -17.27
CA SER A 244 31.33 9.15 -17.79
C SER A 244 30.38 10.24 -18.29
N GLU A 245 29.28 9.83 -18.90
CA GLU A 245 28.26 10.71 -19.46
C GLU A 245 27.31 11.29 -18.40
N MET A 246 27.20 10.66 -17.23
CA MET A 246 26.32 11.11 -16.15
C MET A 246 27.03 11.89 -15.06
N ILE A 247 28.31 12.22 -15.19
CA ILE A 247 29.02 13.05 -14.23
C ILE A 247 28.34 14.43 -14.13
N GLY A 248 27.94 14.80 -12.93
CA GLY A 248 27.27 16.09 -12.68
C GLY A 248 25.76 16.12 -12.92
N VAL A 249 25.14 15.01 -13.34
CA VAL A 249 23.68 14.92 -13.46
C VAL A 249 23.04 14.96 -12.08
N GLN A 250 22.14 15.92 -11.87
CA GLN A 250 21.35 15.97 -10.64
C GLN A 250 20.27 14.88 -10.64
N THR A 251 20.20 14.10 -9.56
CA THR A 251 19.24 12.98 -9.37
C THR A 251 17.81 13.44 -9.08
N GLN A 252 17.42 14.64 -9.51
CA GLN A 252 16.07 15.17 -9.32
C GLN A 252 15.31 15.20 -10.65
N GLY A 253 14.11 14.64 -10.67
CA GLY A 253 13.23 14.73 -11.82
C GLY A 253 12.22 13.59 -11.91
N GLY A 254 11.10 13.84 -12.58
CA GLY A 254 10.10 12.85 -12.94
C GLY A 254 10.50 12.00 -14.15
N LYS A 255 9.62 11.06 -14.54
CA LYS A 255 9.81 10.12 -15.65
C LYS A 255 10.32 10.78 -16.93
N SER A 256 9.66 11.84 -17.41
CA SER A 256 10.00 12.51 -18.68
C SER A 256 11.43 13.08 -18.71
N LYS A 257 11.92 13.60 -17.58
CA LYS A 257 13.31 14.10 -17.50
C LYS A 257 14.32 12.96 -17.67
N TRP A 258 14.04 11.83 -17.04
CA TRP A 258 14.86 10.63 -17.17
C TRP A 258 14.78 9.99 -18.55
N GLU A 259 13.61 10.00 -19.20
CA GLU A 259 13.45 9.53 -20.57
C GLU A 259 14.32 10.32 -21.54
N ASN A 260 14.24 11.66 -21.48
CA ASN A 260 15.06 12.54 -22.33
C ASN A 260 16.55 12.32 -22.09
N LEU A 261 16.96 12.14 -20.82
CA LEU A 261 18.34 11.85 -20.49
C LEU A 261 18.80 10.51 -21.06
N PHE A 262 18.03 9.44 -20.90
CA PHE A 262 18.38 8.14 -21.45
C PHE A 262 18.45 8.14 -22.96
N ILE A 263 17.54 8.81 -23.63
CA ILE A 263 17.57 8.96 -25.09
C ILE A 263 18.89 9.63 -25.51
N HIS A 264 19.26 10.73 -24.87
CA HIS A 264 20.50 11.43 -25.15
C HIS A 264 21.73 10.56 -24.87
N LEU A 265 21.76 9.86 -23.75
CA LEU A 265 22.86 8.94 -23.40
C LEU A 265 23.00 7.79 -24.39
N ILE A 266 21.88 7.16 -24.77
CA ILE A 266 21.90 6.07 -25.74
C ILE A 266 22.47 6.55 -27.08
N TYR A 267 22.05 7.74 -27.52
CA TYR A 267 22.53 8.30 -28.76
C TYR A 267 24.04 8.60 -28.71
N ASN A 268 24.51 9.29 -27.68
CA ASN A 268 25.91 9.64 -27.52
C ASN A 268 26.81 8.40 -27.39
N ILE A 269 26.44 7.46 -26.56
CA ILE A 269 27.23 6.23 -26.33
C ILE A 269 27.22 5.36 -27.59
N ASN A 270 26.14 5.32 -28.34
CA ASN A 270 26.12 4.61 -29.63
C ASN A 270 27.03 5.26 -30.68
N GLN A 271 27.17 6.60 -30.69
CA GLN A 271 28.16 7.27 -31.54
C GLN A 271 29.59 6.88 -31.17
N LEU A 272 29.90 6.82 -29.86
CA LEU A 272 31.20 6.34 -29.38
C LEU A 272 31.45 4.88 -29.80
N TYR A 273 30.45 4.01 -29.67
CA TYR A 273 30.53 2.61 -30.08
C TYR A 273 30.88 2.43 -31.55
N ARG A 274 30.29 3.27 -32.44
CA ARG A 274 30.54 3.21 -33.91
C ARG A 274 31.89 3.76 -34.32
N THR A 275 32.55 4.53 -33.44
CA THR A 275 33.85 5.15 -33.71
C THR A 275 35.01 4.43 -33.02
N ALA A 276 34.73 3.48 -32.15
CA ALA A 276 35.72 2.64 -31.46
C ALA A 276 36.06 1.38 -32.24
#